data_8235cbb05657394b5b3d4cec5355ef48
#
_entry.id   8235cbb05657394b5b3d4cec5355ef48
#
_cell.length_a   1.000
_cell.length_b   1.000
_cell.length_c   1.000
_cell.angle_alpha   90.00
_cell.angle_beta   90.00
_cell.angle_gamma   90.00
#
_symmetry.space_group_name_H-M   'P 1'
#
loop_
_entity.id
_entity.type
_entity.pdbx_description
1 polymer ?
#
loop_
_entity_poly.entity_id
_entity_poly.type
_entity_poly.pdbx_seq_one_letter_code
_entity_poly.pdbx_strand_id
1 'polypeptide(L)'
;MSEALDKILVVIPSLNPDEKFMMLLSELKCTGFSHILVVNDGSADSCAPYFEKAAGKFGCDVLCHHVNLGKGRALKTAFNHFLNAYPDCDGLVTVDADGQHRIEDIRACSLEALAYPDALILGSRNFYQEDVPFKSRYGNLITRNVFHLLCGIRVSDTQTGLRAMSRPLVQRFLTTSGERFEYEMNMLIDCAESNIPMREVPIATVYIEQNASSHFHPVRDALRVYQVFNRYLI
;
A
#
# COMPACT_ATOMS: atom_id res chain seq x y z
N MET A 1 -11.23 1.55 -21.67
CA MET A 1 -10.28 1.97 -20.62
C MET A 1 -10.94 2.07 -19.24
N SER A 2 -12.20 2.50 -19.13
CA SER A 2 -13.00 2.44 -17.88
C SER A 2 -13.23 0.99 -17.43
N GLU A 3 -13.60 0.10 -18.33
CA GLU A 3 -13.87 -1.32 -18.01
C GLU A 3 -12.71 -2.07 -17.33
N ALA A 4 -11.46 -1.70 -17.62
CA ALA A 4 -10.31 -2.32 -16.98
C ALA A 4 -10.17 -1.92 -15.50
N LEU A 5 -10.52 -0.66 -15.15
CA LEU A 5 -10.46 -0.19 -13.77
C LEU A 5 -11.60 -0.78 -12.90
N ASP A 6 -12.71 -1.20 -13.53
CA ASP A 6 -13.81 -1.90 -12.85
C ASP A 6 -13.38 -3.29 -12.33
N LYS A 7 -12.26 -3.81 -12.85
CA LYS A 7 -11.67 -5.08 -12.41
C LYS A 7 -10.70 -4.94 -11.23
N ILE A 8 -10.48 -3.73 -10.75
CA ILE A 8 -9.53 -3.43 -9.67
C ILE A 8 -10.25 -2.79 -8.48
N LEU A 9 -10.04 -3.36 -7.30
CA LEU A 9 -10.40 -2.74 -6.03
C LEU A 9 -9.27 -1.81 -5.56
N VAL A 10 -9.58 -0.56 -5.25
CA VAL A 10 -8.65 0.32 -4.53
C VAL A 10 -8.81 0.11 -3.02
N VAL A 11 -7.73 -0.24 -2.34
CA VAL A 11 -7.69 -0.46 -0.88
C VAL A 11 -6.94 0.67 -0.20
N ILE A 12 -7.58 1.34 0.75
CA ILE A 12 -7.03 2.49 1.47
C ILE A 12 -7.05 2.20 2.97
N PRO A 13 -5.94 1.69 3.56
CA PRO A 13 -5.80 1.66 5.02
C PRO A 13 -5.67 3.09 5.55
N SER A 14 -6.46 3.45 6.55
CA SER A 14 -6.57 4.82 7.03
C SER A 14 -6.57 4.88 8.55
N LEU A 15 -5.71 5.75 9.10
CA LEU A 15 -5.66 6.07 10.51
C LEU A 15 -5.61 7.59 10.67
N ASN A 16 -6.60 8.17 11.34
CA ASN A 16 -6.75 9.61 11.55
C ASN A 16 -6.59 10.42 10.25
N PRO A 17 -7.45 10.18 9.24
CA PRO A 17 -7.38 10.88 7.95
C PRO A 17 -7.67 12.38 8.09
N ASP A 18 -7.18 13.14 7.11
CA ASP A 18 -7.43 14.57 6.95
C ASP A 18 -8.11 14.87 5.60
N GLU A 19 -8.15 16.14 5.20
CA GLU A 19 -8.74 16.60 3.93
C GLU A 19 -8.07 16.00 2.69
N LYS A 20 -6.80 15.58 2.77
CA LYS A 20 -6.08 14.93 1.66
C LYS A 20 -6.74 13.61 1.29
N PHE A 21 -7.23 12.87 2.29
CA PHE A 21 -8.02 11.66 2.07
C PHE A 21 -9.30 11.93 1.26
N MET A 22 -10.01 13.04 1.54
CA MET A 22 -11.20 13.42 0.78
C MET A 22 -10.86 13.81 -0.68
N MET A 23 -9.73 14.48 -0.88
CA MET A 23 -9.23 14.81 -2.21
C MET A 23 -8.90 13.54 -3.00
N LEU A 24 -8.17 12.60 -2.40
CA LEU A 24 -7.85 11.30 -2.99
C LEU A 24 -9.12 10.55 -3.44
N LEU A 25 -10.14 10.46 -2.57
CA LEU A 25 -11.40 9.78 -2.91
C LEU A 25 -12.11 10.46 -4.10
N SER A 26 -12.11 11.80 -4.12
CA SER A 26 -12.70 12.57 -5.22
C SER A 26 -11.99 12.29 -6.54
N GLU A 27 -10.68 12.30 -6.54
CA GLU A 27 -9.85 12.05 -7.74
C GLU A 27 -9.99 10.62 -8.24
N LEU A 28 -10.01 9.61 -7.34
CA LEU A 28 -10.23 8.21 -7.69
C LEU A 28 -11.59 8.02 -8.40
N LYS A 29 -12.66 8.61 -7.87
CA LYS A 29 -13.99 8.54 -8.50
C LYS A 29 -14.04 9.25 -9.84
N CYS A 30 -13.43 10.42 -9.96
CA CYS A 30 -13.35 11.16 -11.24
C CYS A 30 -12.58 10.40 -12.31
N THR A 31 -11.61 9.56 -11.93
CA THR A 31 -10.80 8.76 -12.86
C THR A 31 -11.50 7.48 -13.29
N GLY A 32 -12.59 7.09 -12.62
CA GLY A 32 -13.42 5.94 -13.00
C GLY A 32 -13.12 4.67 -12.21
N PHE A 33 -12.51 4.77 -11.03
CA PHE A 33 -12.43 3.65 -10.09
C PHE A 33 -13.80 3.43 -9.43
N SER A 34 -14.46 2.33 -9.76
CA SER A 34 -15.78 1.98 -9.25
C SER A 34 -15.73 1.42 -7.85
N HIS A 35 -14.72 0.59 -7.56
CA HIS A 35 -14.59 -0.16 -6.31
C HIS A 35 -13.50 0.45 -5.42
N ILE A 36 -13.89 0.99 -4.27
CA ILE A 36 -12.98 1.57 -3.28
C ILE A 36 -13.35 1.02 -1.91
N LEU A 37 -12.39 0.41 -1.23
CA LEU A 37 -12.51 -0.10 0.13
C LEU A 37 -11.58 0.68 1.05
N VAL A 38 -12.15 1.28 2.08
CA VAL A 38 -11.43 1.98 3.14
C VAL A 38 -11.43 1.12 4.38
N VAL A 39 -10.27 0.99 5.04
CA VAL A 39 -10.19 0.35 6.36
C VAL A 39 -9.80 1.40 7.38
N ASN A 40 -10.75 1.80 8.22
CA ASN A 40 -10.51 2.63 9.40
C ASN A 40 -9.80 1.78 10.47
N ASP A 41 -8.51 1.99 10.67
CA ASP A 41 -7.70 1.23 11.63
C ASP A 41 -7.74 1.85 13.04
N GLY A 42 -8.94 2.05 13.57
CA GLY A 42 -9.15 2.56 14.92
C GLY A 42 -8.78 4.03 15.07
N SER A 43 -9.23 4.87 14.15
CA SER A 43 -9.07 6.33 14.22
C SER A 43 -9.84 6.94 15.40
N ALA A 44 -9.41 8.12 15.83
CA ALA A 44 -10.11 8.90 16.84
C ALA A 44 -11.54 9.26 16.38
N ASP A 45 -12.47 9.40 17.33
CA ASP A 45 -13.90 9.72 17.07
C ASP A 45 -14.07 11.00 16.25
N SER A 46 -13.17 11.97 16.40
CA SER A 46 -13.16 13.20 15.61
C SER A 46 -12.99 12.98 14.10
N CYS A 47 -12.49 11.82 13.70
CA CYS A 47 -12.33 11.44 12.29
C CYS A 47 -13.56 10.74 11.70
N ALA A 48 -14.59 10.40 12.51
CA ALA A 48 -15.80 9.73 12.04
C ALA A 48 -16.43 10.39 10.80
N PRO A 49 -16.53 11.74 10.72
CA PRO A 49 -17.13 12.41 9.56
C PRO A 49 -16.41 12.13 8.22
N TYR A 50 -15.11 11.82 8.23
CA TYR A 50 -14.39 11.46 7.01
C TYR A 50 -14.84 10.10 6.47
N PHE A 51 -15.03 9.12 7.34
CA PHE A 51 -15.49 7.78 6.97
C PHE A 51 -16.97 7.78 6.58
N GLU A 52 -17.81 8.55 7.25
CA GLU A 52 -19.21 8.77 6.86
C GLU A 52 -19.33 9.38 5.45
N LYS A 53 -18.49 10.39 5.13
CA LYS A 53 -18.43 10.97 3.80
C LYS A 53 -17.89 9.98 2.78
N ALA A 54 -16.88 9.16 3.14
CA ALA A 54 -16.36 8.12 2.26
C ALA A 54 -17.48 7.14 1.84
N ALA A 55 -18.27 6.67 2.78
CA ALA A 55 -19.39 5.78 2.48
C ALA A 55 -20.53 6.52 1.77
N GLY A 56 -21.04 7.62 2.33
CA GLY A 56 -22.27 8.28 1.86
C GLY A 56 -22.10 9.10 0.59
N LYS A 57 -20.98 9.85 0.45
CA LYS A 57 -20.76 10.74 -0.71
C LYS A 57 -20.03 10.02 -1.84
N PHE A 58 -19.02 9.20 -1.50
CA PHE A 58 -18.17 8.56 -2.51
C PHE A 58 -18.55 7.11 -2.78
N GLY A 59 -19.51 6.53 -2.02
CA GLY A 59 -19.94 5.15 -2.20
C GLY A 59 -18.81 4.14 -2.00
N CYS A 60 -17.91 4.42 -1.03
CA CYS A 60 -16.86 3.50 -0.66
C CYS A 60 -17.39 2.48 0.35
N ASP A 61 -16.92 1.24 0.28
CA ASP A 61 -17.07 0.33 1.39
C ASP A 61 -16.12 0.75 2.53
N VAL A 62 -16.61 0.73 3.77
CA VAL A 62 -15.82 1.12 4.94
C VAL A 62 -15.86 0.00 5.97
N LEU A 63 -14.68 -0.55 6.27
CA LEU A 63 -14.48 -1.48 7.39
C LEU A 63 -13.82 -0.74 8.55
N CYS A 64 -14.20 -1.10 9.78
CA CYS A 64 -13.70 -0.43 10.97
C CYS A 64 -13.07 -1.43 11.94
N HIS A 65 -11.86 -1.13 12.41
CA HIS A 65 -11.29 -1.72 13.59
C HIS A 65 -11.68 -0.89 14.82
N HIS A 66 -11.97 -1.55 15.93
CA HIS A 66 -12.32 -0.85 17.17
C HIS A 66 -11.12 -0.12 17.79
N VAL A 67 -9.90 -0.62 17.54
CA VAL A 67 -8.61 -0.04 17.98
C VAL A 67 -7.59 -0.14 16.87
N ASN A 68 -6.52 0.66 16.94
CA ASN A 68 -5.40 0.57 16.00
C ASN A 68 -4.70 -0.78 16.10
N LEU A 69 -4.86 -1.61 15.09
CA LEU A 69 -4.22 -2.91 14.96
C LEU A 69 -2.96 -2.86 14.09
N GLY A 70 -2.81 -1.82 13.28
CA GLY A 70 -1.67 -1.56 12.42
C GLY A 70 -1.94 -1.76 10.93
N LYS A 71 -1.11 -1.11 10.10
CA LYS A 71 -1.28 -1.09 8.63
C LYS A 71 -1.36 -2.49 8.03
N GLY A 72 -0.49 -3.42 8.46
CA GLY A 72 -0.50 -4.80 7.98
C GLY A 72 -1.80 -5.52 8.30
N ARG A 73 -2.37 -5.32 9.51
CA ARG A 73 -3.69 -5.87 9.87
C ARG A 73 -4.80 -5.25 9.03
N ALA A 74 -4.77 -3.94 8.81
CA ALA A 74 -5.75 -3.26 7.96
C ALA A 74 -5.73 -3.80 6.53
N LEU A 75 -4.53 -4.02 5.96
CA LEU A 75 -4.37 -4.64 4.66
C LEU A 75 -4.92 -6.07 4.62
N LYS A 76 -4.60 -6.91 5.61
CA LYS A 76 -5.16 -8.28 5.70
C LYS A 76 -6.67 -8.30 5.84
N THR A 77 -7.25 -7.37 6.61
CA THR A 77 -8.71 -7.22 6.72
C THR A 77 -9.31 -6.88 5.36
N ALA A 78 -8.70 -5.94 4.62
CA ALA A 78 -9.13 -5.60 3.27
C ALA A 78 -8.98 -6.77 2.30
N PHE A 79 -7.87 -7.49 2.34
CA PHE A 79 -7.59 -8.63 1.48
C PHE A 79 -8.60 -9.77 1.68
N ASN A 80 -8.90 -10.10 2.95
CA ASN A 80 -9.93 -11.08 3.25
C ASN A 80 -11.31 -10.63 2.76
N HIS A 81 -11.65 -9.36 2.95
CA HIS A 81 -12.91 -8.79 2.46
C HIS A 81 -12.98 -8.80 0.94
N PHE A 82 -11.91 -8.42 0.25
CA PHE A 82 -11.79 -8.48 -1.21
C PHE A 82 -12.10 -9.87 -1.76
N LEU A 83 -11.50 -10.89 -1.19
CA LEU A 83 -11.69 -12.27 -1.65
C LEU A 83 -13.13 -12.77 -1.49
N ASN A 84 -13.85 -12.26 -0.48
CA ASN A 84 -15.22 -12.69 -0.19
C ASN A 84 -16.28 -11.82 -0.88
N ALA A 85 -16.06 -10.51 -1.00
CA ALA A 85 -17.10 -9.55 -1.40
C ALA A 85 -16.96 -9.04 -2.85
N TYR A 86 -15.80 -9.20 -3.49
CA TYR A 86 -15.54 -8.67 -4.84
C TYR A 86 -15.17 -9.78 -5.84
N PRO A 87 -16.08 -10.72 -6.14
CA PRO A 87 -15.78 -11.86 -7.02
C PRO A 87 -15.44 -11.45 -8.45
N ASP A 88 -15.96 -10.29 -8.91
CA ASP A 88 -15.79 -9.79 -10.28
C ASP A 88 -14.51 -8.95 -10.47
N CYS A 89 -13.78 -8.65 -9.38
CA CYS A 89 -12.49 -7.97 -9.46
C CYS A 89 -11.35 -8.98 -9.60
N ASP A 90 -10.46 -8.74 -10.56
CA ASP A 90 -9.32 -9.61 -10.87
C ASP A 90 -8.10 -9.32 -9.96
N GLY A 91 -8.06 -8.13 -9.37
CA GLY A 91 -6.99 -7.70 -8.50
C GLY A 91 -7.32 -6.47 -7.66
N LEU A 92 -6.35 -6.02 -6.91
CA LEU A 92 -6.45 -4.81 -6.11
C LEU A 92 -5.18 -3.96 -6.18
N VAL A 93 -5.32 -2.69 -5.81
CA VAL A 93 -4.21 -1.75 -5.59
C VAL A 93 -4.32 -1.16 -4.18
N THR A 94 -3.23 -1.18 -3.42
CA THR A 94 -3.13 -0.51 -2.11
C THR A 94 -2.63 0.92 -2.28
N VAL A 95 -3.23 1.86 -1.58
CA VAL A 95 -2.94 3.30 -1.68
C VAL A 95 -2.93 3.89 -0.28
N ASP A 96 -1.92 4.69 0.07
CA ASP A 96 -1.89 5.41 1.35
C ASP A 96 -2.88 6.58 1.36
N ALA A 97 -3.50 6.85 2.52
CA ALA A 97 -4.53 7.88 2.69
C ALA A 97 -3.98 9.32 2.74
N ASP A 98 -2.65 9.51 2.67
CA ASP A 98 -1.96 10.79 2.86
C ASP A 98 -1.88 11.67 1.61
N GLY A 99 -2.39 11.19 0.47
CA GLY A 99 -2.41 11.91 -0.79
C GLY A 99 -1.05 12.01 -1.50
N GLN A 100 -0.06 11.21 -1.13
CA GLN A 100 1.27 11.23 -1.75
C GLN A 100 1.34 10.49 -3.10
N HIS A 101 0.31 9.72 -3.45
CA HIS A 101 0.24 8.99 -4.71
C HIS A 101 -0.62 9.72 -5.73
N ARG A 102 -0.08 9.98 -6.92
CA ARG A 102 -0.84 10.57 -8.02
C ARG A 102 -1.80 9.53 -8.61
N ILE A 103 -2.91 10.01 -9.11
CA ILE A 103 -3.93 9.15 -9.72
C ILE A 103 -3.40 8.41 -10.94
N GLU A 104 -2.57 9.06 -11.76
CA GLU A 104 -1.93 8.45 -12.92
C GLU A 104 -1.05 7.26 -12.52
N ASP A 105 -0.33 7.37 -11.40
CA ASP A 105 0.53 6.32 -10.88
C ASP A 105 -0.29 5.15 -10.33
N ILE A 106 -1.37 5.43 -9.58
CA ILE A 106 -2.32 4.41 -9.09
C ILE A 106 -2.90 3.64 -10.28
N ARG A 107 -3.32 4.36 -11.32
CA ARG A 107 -3.86 3.77 -12.54
C ARG A 107 -2.82 2.93 -13.29
N ALA A 108 -1.58 3.42 -13.41
CA ALA A 108 -0.50 2.70 -14.09
C ALA A 108 -0.20 1.37 -13.38
N CYS A 109 -0.06 1.38 -12.03
CA CYS A 109 0.13 0.17 -11.24
C CYS A 109 -1.05 -0.80 -11.37
N SER A 110 -2.29 -0.30 -11.39
CA SER A 110 -3.50 -1.12 -11.55
C SER A 110 -3.54 -1.84 -12.89
N LEU A 111 -3.24 -1.14 -13.98
CA LEU A 111 -3.21 -1.73 -15.31
C LEU A 111 -2.06 -2.73 -15.48
N GLU A 112 -0.90 -2.45 -14.89
CA GLU A 112 0.24 -3.36 -14.91
C GLU A 112 -0.09 -4.67 -14.15
N ALA A 113 -0.84 -4.61 -13.04
CA ALA A 113 -1.27 -5.82 -12.31
C ALA A 113 -2.23 -6.70 -13.12
N LEU A 114 -3.09 -6.10 -13.93
CA LEU A 114 -3.96 -6.85 -14.84
C LEU A 114 -3.17 -7.48 -15.99
N ALA A 115 -2.14 -6.80 -16.47
CA ALA A 115 -1.29 -7.29 -17.56
C ALA A 115 -0.31 -8.41 -17.10
N TYR A 116 0.09 -8.39 -15.83
CA TYR A 116 1.05 -9.33 -15.24
C TYR A 116 0.50 -9.93 -13.94
N PRO A 117 -0.52 -10.80 -14.01
CA PRO A 117 -1.20 -11.32 -12.83
C PRO A 117 -0.34 -12.19 -11.90
N ASP A 118 0.79 -12.69 -12.40
CA ASP A 118 1.73 -13.49 -11.61
C ASP A 118 2.78 -12.64 -10.87
N ALA A 119 2.78 -11.32 -11.06
CA ALA A 119 3.76 -10.41 -10.49
C ALA A 119 3.17 -9.50 -9.41
N LEU A 120 3.96 -9.21 -8.36
CA LEU A 120 3.69 -8.08 -7.47
C LEU A 120 4.16 -6.79 -8.14
N ILE A 121 3.25 -5.83 -8.32
CA ILE A 121 3.56 -4.53 -8.89
C ILE A 121 3.88 -3.54 -7.77
N LEU A 122 4.96 -2.79 -7.92
CA LEU A 122 5.46 -1.81 -6.97
C LEU A 122 5.53 -0.44 -7.63
N GLY A 123 4.83 0.55 -7.09
CA GLY A 123 5.04 1.94 -7.48
C GLY A 123 6.37 2.43 -6.91
N SER A 124 7.41 2.55 -7.74
CA SER A 124 8.77 2.83 -7.31
C SER A 124 9.13 4.30 -7.46
N ARG A 125 9.45 4.95 -6.34
CA ARG A 125 9.86 6.35 -6.28
C ARG A 125 11.32 6.52 -6.70
N ASN A 126 11.61 7.65 -7.36
CA ASN A 126 12.99 8.00 -7.69
C ASN A 126 13.64 8.79 -6.54
N PHE A 127 14.47 8.13 -5.74
CA PHE A 127 15.17 8.74 -4.60
C PHE A 127 16.41 9.56 -4.97
N TYR A 128 16.75 9.67 -6.26
CA TYR A 128 17.89 10.46 -6.73
C TYR A 128 17.52 11.90 -7.08
N GLN A 129 16.24 12.29 -6.96
CA GLN A 129 15.80 13.66 -7.15
C GLN A 129 16.23 14.54 -5.97
N GLU A 130 16.48 15.84 -6.24
CA GLU A 130 16.99 16.78 -5.24
C GLU A 130 16.01 17.04 -4.08
N ASP A 131 14.70 16.96 -4.36
CA ASP A 131 13.62 17.25 -3.41
C ASP A 131 13.34 16.12 -2.40
N VAL A 132 14.07 15.00 -2.49
CA VAL A 132 13.84 13.84 -1.60
C VAL A 132 14.41 14.13 -0.21
N PRO A 133 13.60 14.08 0.87
CA PRO A 133 14.09 14.24 2.22
C PRO A 133 15.19 13.22 2.56
N PHE A 134 16.28 13.71 3.14
CA PHE A 134 17.47 12.91 3.46
C PHE A 134 17.14 11.63 4.25
N LYS A 135 16.22 11.72 5.23
CA LYS A 135 15.78 10.58 6.04
C LYS A 135 15.11 9.48 5.21
N SER A 136 14.25 9.86 4.27
CA SER A 136 13.57 8.91 3.37
C SER A 136 14.57 8.23 2.43
N ARG A 137 15.50 9.00 1.87
CA ARG A 137 16.55 8.49 1.00
C ARG A 137 17.45 7.47 1.69
N TYR A 138 17.94 7.79 2.90
CA TYR A 138 18.82 6.89 3.66
C TYR A 138 18.06 5.66 4.18
N GLY A 139 16.84 5.84 4.68
CA GLY A 139 16.01 4.72 5.14
C GLY A 139 15.78 3.69 4.05
N ASN A 140 15.37 4.14 2.86
CA ASN A 140 15.18 3.23 1.73
C ASN A 140 16.50 2.62 1.23
N LEU A 141 17.60 3.40 1.18
CA LEU A 141 18.91 2.89 0.76
C LEU A 141 19.38 1.71 1.64
N ILE A 142 19.22 1.84 2.96
CA ILE A 142 19.63 0.79 3.90
C ILE A 142 18.73 -0.45 3.72
N THR A 143 17.41 -0.28 3.75
CA THR A 143 16.48 -1.42 3.62
C THR A 143 16.62 -2.13 2.28
N ARG A 144 16.84 -1.40 1.20
CA ARG A 144 17.08 -1.96 -0.13
C ARG A 144 18.36 -2.80 -0.20
N ASN A 145 19.47 -2.30 0.39
CA ASN A 145 20.73 -3.03 0.40
C ASN A 145 20.66 -4.28 1.28
N VAL A 146 20.00 -4.21 2.44
CA VAL A 146 19.77 -5.37 3.30
C VAL A 146 18.89 -6.39 2.60
N PHE A 147 17.80 -5.96 1.97
CA PHE A 147 16.93 -6.84 1.20
C PHE A 147 17.69 -7.54 0.06
N HIS A 148 18.49 -6.78 -0.69
CA HIS A 148 19.31 -7.36 -1.77
C HIS A 148 20.33 -8.37 -1.23
N LEU A 149 21.01 -8.05 -0.12
CA LEU A 149 21.99 -8.95 0.48
C LEU A 149 21.37 -10.29 0.93
N LEU A 150 20.17 -10.24 1.50
CA LEU A 150 19.51 -11.41 2.08
C LEU A 150 18.69 -12.21 1.05
N CYS A 151 18.02 -11.53 0.14
CA CYS A 151 17.11 -12.16 -0.82
C CYS A 151 17.68 -12.30 -2.23
N GLY A 152 18.86 -11.71 -2.54
CA GLY A 152 19.49 -11.75 -3.85
C GLY A 152 18.79 -10.90 -4.92
N ILE A 153 17.66 -10.27 -4.62
CA ILE A 153 16.82 -9.52 -5.56
C ILE A 153 17.02 -8.02 -5.34
N ARG A 154 17.01 -7.26 -6.44
CA ARG A 154 17.10 -5.79 -6.39
C ARG A 154 15.71 -5.18 -6.58
N VAL A 155 15.30 -4.37 -5.62
CA VAL A 155 14.10 -3.53 -5.67
C VAL A 155 14.53 -2.10 -5.37
N SER A 156 14.06 -1.12 -6.15
CA SER A 156 14.48 0.28 -6.01
C SER A 156 13.78 0.99 -4.85
N ASP A 157 12.55 0.59 -4.53
CA ASP A 157 11.77 1.12 -3.40
C ASP A 157 11.12 -0.01 -2.61
N THR A 158 11.70 -0.36 -1.46
CA THR A 158 11.19 -1.38 -0.56
C THR A 158 10.12 -0.86 0.40
N GLN A 159 9.92 0.46 0.46
CA GLN A 159 9.04 1.14 1.42
C GLN A 159 7.77 1.73 0.78
N THR A 160 7.55 1.47 -0.50
CA THR A 160 6.34 1.97 -1.18
C THR A 160 5.09 1.32 -0.63
N GLY A 161 4.05 2.13 -0.35
CA GLY A 161 2.69 1.69 -0.02
C GLY A 161 1.82 1.48 -1.27
N LEU A 162 2.23 2.01 -2.44
CA LEU A 162 1.54 1.80 -3.70
C LEU A 162 1.93 0.45 -4.29
N ARG A 163 1.07 -0.53 -4.14
CA ARG A 163 1.27 -1.90 -4.63
C ARG A 163 0.02 -2.39 -5.33
N ALA A 164 0.18 -3.09 -6.44
CA ALA A 164 -0.96 -3.73 -7.09
C ALA A 164 -0.67 -5.22 -7.31
N MET A 165 -1.72 -6.03 -7.22
CA MET A 165 -1.59 -7.48 -7.24
C MET A 165 -2.89 -8.16 -7.67
N SER A 166 -2.75 -9.32 -8.26
CA SER A 166 -3.86 -10.17 -8.66
C SER A 166 -4.51 -10.90 -7.47
N ARG A 167 -5.71 -11.41 -7.68
CA ARG A 167 -6.45 -12.20 -6.69
C ARG A 167 -5.65 -13.37 -6.09
N PRO A 168 -4.92 -14.21 -6.86
CA PRO A 168 -4.09 -15.27 -6.29
C PRO A 168 -3.00 -14.76 -5.35
N LEU A 169 -2.35 -13.63 -5.67
CA LEU A 169 -1.35 -13.02 -4.79
C LEU A 169 -1.97 -12.45 -3.52
N VAL A 170 -3.17 -11.86 -3.61
CA VAL A 170 -3.91 -11.40 -2.43
C VAL A 170 -4.20 -12.56 -1.49
N GLN A 171 -4.66 -13.70 -2.01
CA GLN A 171 -4.91 -14.90 -1.21
C GLN A 171 -3.63 -15.38 -0.50
N ARG A 172 -2.50 -15.37 -1.20
CA ARG A 172 -1.22 -15.74 -0.63
C ARG A 172 -0.83 -14.82 0.53
N PHE A 173 -0.91 -13.51 0.32
CA PHE A 173 -0.49 -12.52 1.31
C PHE A 173 -1.35 -12.48 2.58
N LEU A 174 -2.52 -13.09 2.61
CA LEU A 174 -3.29 -13.25 3.85
C LEU A 174 -2.52 -14.01 4.94
N THR A 175 -1.67 -14.95 4.56
CA THR A 175 -0.90 -15.78 5.50
C THR A 175 0.47 -15.21 5.82
N THR A 176 0.91 -14.16 5.10
CA THR A 176 2.18 -13.47 5.35
C THR A 176 2.17 -12.83 6.74
N SER A 177 3.24 -13.02 7.50
CA SER A 177 3.35 -12.52 8.86
C SER A 177 3.52 -10.98 8.91
N GLY A 178 3.24 -10.39 10.08
CA GLY A 178 3.31 -8.94 10.32
C GLY A 178 1.95 -8.28 10.41
N GLU A 179 1.83 -7.30 11.30
CA GLU A 179 0.57 -6.59 11.56
C GLU A 179 0.71 -5.09 11.32
N ARG A 180 1.96 -4.58 11.23
CA ARG A 180 2.25 -3.16 11.07
C ARG A 180 3.06 -2.93 9.78
N PHE A 181 4.01 -2.00 9.77
CA PHE A 181 4.82 -1.67 8.58
C PHE A 181 5.74 -2.80 8.12
N GLU A 182 6.13 -3.72 9.01
CA GLU A 182 6.92 -4.91 8.67
C GLU A 182 6.18 -5.87 7.72
N TYR A 183 4.85 -5.83 7.68
CA TYR A 183 4.06 -6.65 6.79
C TYR A 183 4.40 -6.43 5.32
N GLU A 184 4.56 -5.16 4.93
CA GLU A 184 4.89 -4.81 3.54
C GLU A 184 6.30 -5.31 3.16
N MET A 185 7.25 -5.35 4.10
CA MET A 185 8.56 -5.95 3.88
C MET A 185 8.45 -7.48 3.77
N ASN A 186 7.63 -8.11 4.63
CA ASN A 186 7.40 -9.56 4.58
C ASN A 186 6.75 -10.00 3.26
N MET A 187 5.90 -9.18 2.65
CA MET A 187 5.37 -9.45 1.30
C MET A 187 6.48 -9.52 0.25
N LEU A 188 7.48 -8.61 0.30
CA LEU A 188 8.62 -8.65 -0.63
C LEU A 188 9.48 -9.89 -0.41
N ILE A 189 9.71 -10.26 0.84
CA ILE A 189 10.47 -11.45 1.20
C ILE A 189 9.75 -12.71 0.74
N ASP A 190 8.44 -12.81 0.95
CA ASP A 190 7.62 -13.92 0.49
C ASP A 190 7.66 -14.06 -1.04
N CYS A 191 7.63 -12.94 -1.77
CA CYS A 191 7.86 -12.95 -3.22
C CYS A 191 9.24 -13.52 -3.59
N ALA A 192 10.29 -13.06 -2.89
CA ALA A 192 11.66 -13.51 -3.16
C ALA A 192 11.82 -15.02 -2.91
N GLU A 193 11.36 -15.52 -1.76
CA GLU A 193 11.43 -16.93 -1.38
C GLU A 193 10.64 -17.85 -2.32
N SER A 194 9.56 -17.32 -2.89
CA SER A 194 8.66 -18.08 -3.75
C SER A 194 8.91 -17.88 -5.24
N ASN A 195 9.96 -17.13 -5.60
CA ASN A 195 10.27 -16.76 -6.99
C ASN A 195 9.10 -16.05 -7.70
N ILE A 196 8.31 -15.28 -6.97
CA ILE A 196 7.25 -14.44 -7.52
C ILE A 196 7.90 -13.19 -8.12
N PRO A 197 7.67 -12.88 -9.41
CA PRO A 197 8.22 -11.67 -10.01
C PRO A 197 7.77 -10.40 -9.31
N MET A 198 8.67 -9.45 -9.11
CA MET A 198 8.37 -8.10 -8.68
C MET A 198 8.66 -7.14 -9.83
N ARG A 199 7.66 -6.34 -10.22
CA ARG A 199 7.76 -5.37 -11.30
C ARG A 199 7.63 -3.97 -10.75
N GLU A 200 8.51 -3.07 -11.16
CA GLU A 200 8.52 -1.69 -10.70
C GLU A 200 7.91 -0.78 -11.77
N VAL A 201 6.93 0.01 -11.38
CA VAL A 201 6.36 1.10 -12.16
C VAL A 201 6.93 2.41 -11.62
N PRO A 202 7.70 3.17 -12.39
CA PRO A 202 8.21 4.47 -11.94
C PRO A 202 7.03 5.40 -11.62
N ILE A 203 7.03 5.97 -10.42
CA ILE A 203 6.01 6.91 -9.97
C ILE A 203 6.61 8.26 -9.61
N ALA A 204 5.78 9.30 -9.75
CA ALA A 204 6.14 10.63 -9.27
C ALA A 204 6.05 10.65 -7.73
N THR A 205 7.05 11.24 -7.09
CA THR A 205 7.03 11.41 -5.64
C THR A 205 6.44 12.78 -5.31
N VAL A 206 5.33 12.80 -4.58
CA VAL A 206 4.75 14.04 -4.06
C VAL A 206 5.13 14.13 -2.59
N TYR A 207 6.06 15.02 -2.25
CA TYR A 207 6.40 15.29 -0.85
C TYR A 207 5.50 16.41 -0.34
N ILE A 208 4.54 16.05 0.52
CA ILE A 208 3.65 17.02 1.17
C ILE A 208 4.21 17.25 2.58
N GLU A 209 4.52 18.52 2.91
CA GLU A 209 4.92 18.98 4.26
C GLU A 209 6.02 18.10 4.91
N GLN A 210 7.06 17.74 4.16
CA GLN A 210 8.20 16.93 4.64
C GLN A 210 7.79 15.60 5.33
N ASN A 211 6.69 14.98 4.90
CA ASN A 211 6.13 13.75 5.48
C ASN A 211 5.56 13.90 6.90
N ALA A 212 5.10 15.07 7.30
CA ALA A 212 4.52 15.32 8.63
C ALA A 212 3.26 14.48 8.91
N SER A 213 2.57 14.01 7.88
CA SER A 213 1.37 13.14 7.97
C SER A 213 1.69 11.64 8.08
N SER A 214 2.96 11.24 8.04
CA SER A 214 3.32 9.82 8.15
C SER A 214 3.24 9.34 9.61
N HIS A 215 2.44 8.31 9.87
CA HIS A 215 2.37 7.63 11.17
C HIS A 215 3.54 6.66 11.41
N PHE A 216 4.56 6.67 10.56
CA PHE A 216 5.77 5.87 10.70
C PHE A 216 6.69 6.46 11.78
N HIS A 217 6.94 5.69 12.85
CA HIS A 217 7.91 6.03 13.88
C HIS A 217 9.32 5.56 13.46
N PRO A 218 10.24 6.48 13.10
CA PRO A 218 11.50 6.12 12.43
C PRO A 218 12.34 5.07 13.15
N VAL A 219 12.38 5.08 14.48
CA VAL A 219 13.18 4.14 15.27
C VAL A 219 12.42 2.83 15.51
N ARG A 220 11.19 2.93 16.01
CA ARG A 220 10.42 1.75 16.43
C ARG A 220 10.01 0.87 15.26
N ASP A 221 9.55 1.48 14.18
CA ASP A 221 9.06 0.73 13.01
C ASP A 221 10.23 0.26 12.15
N ALA A 222 11.34 1.04 12.08
CA ALA A 222 12.56 0.56 11.47
C ALA A 222 13.11 -0.67 12.19
N LEU A 223 13.14 -0.69 13.54
CA LEU A 223 13.56 -1.86 14.30
C LEU A 223 12.71 -3.10 13.99
N ARG A 224 11.39 -2.95 13.83
CA ARG A 224 10.51 -4.06 13.45
C ARG A 224 10.83 -4.58 12.05
N VAL A 225 11.04 -3.69 11.09
CA VAL A 225 11.47 -4.07 9.74
C VAL A 225 12.81 -4.80 9.80
N TYR A 226 13.78 -4.34 10.61
CA TYR A 226 15.06 -5.03 10.76
C TYR A 226 14.95 -6.37 11.50
N GLN A 227 14.02 -6.53 12.44
CA GLN A 227 13.75 -7.82 13.09
C GLN A 227 13.27 -8.90 12.12
N VAL A 228 12.63 -8.52 11.02
CA VAL A 228 12.27 -9.47 9.96
C VAL A 228 13.52 -10.12 9.37
N PHE A 229 14.59 -9.36 9.21
CA PHE A 229 15.84 -9.87 8.65
C PHE A 229 16.63 -10.76 9.61
N ASN A 230 16.37 -10.71 10.93
CA ASN A 230 17.01 -11.61 11.89
C ASN A 230 16.71 -13.09 11.62
N ARG A 231 15.63 -13.42 10.94
CA ARG A 231 15.29 -14.78 10.54
C ARG A 231 16.29 -15.39 9.53
N TYR A 232 17.07 -14.54 8.86
CA TYR A 232 18.06 -14.93 7.86
C TYR A 232 19.49 -14.93 8.40
N LEU A 233 19.69 -14.51 9.66
CA LEU A 233 21.00 -14.44 10.30
C LEU A 233 21.26 -15.63 11.24
N ILE A 234 20.30 -16.53 11.36
CA ILE A 234 20.39 -17.79 12.12
C ILE A 234 20.38 -18.97 11.14
#